data_ae94be8fad3833ab34c5776ddd95c2c6
#
_entry.id   ae94be8fad3833ab34c5776ddd95c2c6
#
_cell.length_a   1.000
_cell.length_b   1.000
_cell.length_c   1.000
_cell.angle_alpha   90.00
_cell.angle_beta   90.00
_cell.angle_gamma   90.00
#
_symmetry.space_group_name_H-M   'P 1'
#
loop_
_entity.id
_entity.type
_entity.pdbx_description
1 polymer ?
#
loop_
_entity_poly.entity_id
_entity_poly.type
_entity_poly.pdbx_seq_one_letter_code
_entity_poly.pdbx_strand_id
1 'polypeptide(L)'
;MARRGGFPGGGGMGNMNAMMKQAQKMQAELTRAQEEIKEMTFEASAGGGMVKAVAKGDNTLQSLTIDPAAVDPEDVEMLEDMVTAAVNEALRGVSEMGNQRIGSATGGMNIPGLM
;
A
#
# COMPACT_ATOMS: atom_id res chain seq x y z
N MET A 1 4.36 -53.98 -2.85
CA MET A 1 4.18 -53.15 -2.67
C MET A 1 3.53 -52.36 -2.33
N ALA A 2 3.30 -52.53 -2.35
CA ALA A 2 2.59 -51.71 -2.17
C ALA A 2 2.77 -50.71 -1.73
N ARG A 3 3.01 -50.37 -1.76
CA ARG A 3 3.06 -49.37 -1.40
C ARG A 3 2.85 -48.42 -1.17
N ARG A 4 2.96 -48.50 -1.46
CA ARG A 4 2.78 -47.52 -1.39
C ARG A 4 1.88 -47.14 -1.06
N GLY A 5 1.46 -47.81 -1.03
CA GLY A 5 0.37 -47.49 -0.89
C GLY A 5 -0.06 -46.63 -0.03
N GLY A 6 -0.37 -46.96 0.71
CA GLY A 6 -0.75 -46.01 1.54
C GLY A 6 -0.10 -44.82 1.43
N PHE A 7 0.60 -44.84 0.73
CA PHE A 7 1.19 -43.81 0.63
C PHE A 7 0.56 -42.77 0.90
N PRO A 8 0.77 -42.46 1.32
CA PRO A 8 0.19 -41.31 1.80
C PRO A 8 -0.57 -40.61 0.75
N GLY A 9 -1.05 -41.30 -0.17
CA GLY A 9 -1.83 -40.68 -1.19
C GLY A 9 -2.99 -39.91 -0.64
N GLY A 10 -3.72 -40.54 0.28
CA GLY A 10 -4.85 -39.86 0.88
C GLY A 10 -4.43 -38.68 1.70
N GLY A 11 -3.37 -38.87 2.48
CA GLY A 11 -2.87 -37.75 3.26
C GLY A 11 -2.36 -36.62 2.41
N GLY A 12 -1.71 -36.96 1.31
CA GLY A 12 -1.23 -35.94 0.42
C GLY A 12 -2.34 -35.15 -0.20
N MET A 13 -3.41 -35.80 -0.55
CA MET A 13 -4.55 -35.09 -1.13
C MET A 13 -5.21 -34.15 -0.12
N GLY A 14 -5.31 -34.59 1.10
CA GLY A 14 -5.84 -33.74 2.14
C GLY A 14 -5.01 -32.52 2.35
N ASN A 15 -3.70 -32.69 2.34
CA ASN A 15 -2.80 -31.55 2.46
C ASN A 15 -2.90 -30.60 1.29
N MET A 16 -3.02 -31.16 0.09
CA MET A 16 -3.16 -30.34 -1.08
C MET A 16 -4.43 -29.50 -1.04
N ASN A 17 -5.53 -30.11 -0.61
CA ASN A 17 -6.78 -29.37 -0.49
C ASN A 17 -6.65 -28.24 0.52
N ALA A 18 -6.01 -28.52 1.65
CA ALA A 18 -5.82 -27.49 2.65
C ALA A 18 -4.92 -26.37 2.14
N MET A 19 -3.87 -26.73 1.42
CA MET A 19 -2.98 -25.74 0.86
C MET A 19 -3.67 -24.90 -0.19
N MET A 20 -4.51 -25.54 -1.02
CA MET A 20 -5.24 -24.80 -2.04
C MET A 20 -6.22 -23.82 -1.42
N LYS A 21 -6.91 -24.26 -0.37
CA LYS A 21 -7.84 -23.37 0.32
C LYS A 21 -7.12 -22.19 0.94
N GLN A 22 -5.96 -22.47 1.51
CA GLN A 22 -5.17 -21.40 2.11
C GLN A 22 -4.67 -20.43 1.07
N ALA A 23 -4.24 -20.94 -0.08
CA ALA A 23 -3.80 -20.07 -1.17
C ALA A 23 -4.94 -19.22 -1.69
N GLN A 24 -6.13 -19.82 -1.81
CA GLN A 24 -7.29 -19.06 -2.26
C GLN A 24 -7.67 -17.99 -1.26
N LYS A 25 -7.58 -18.30 0.02
CA LYS A 25 -7.87 -17.33 1.06
C LYS A 25 -6.89 -16.19 1.03
N MET A 26 -5.61 -16.51 0.87
CA MET A 26 -4.59 -15.48 0.78
C MET A 26 -4.80 -14.61 -0.45
N GLN A 27 -5.14 -15.22 -1.57
CA GLN A 27 -5.42 -14.48 -2.79
C GLN A 27 -6.59 -13.52 -2.59
N ALA A 28 -7.64 -13.99 -1.91
CA ALA A 28 -8.79 -13.13 -1.63
C ALA A 28 -8.41 -11.98 -0.72
N GLU A 29 -7.58 -12.25 0.28
CA GLU A 29 -7.14 -11.21 1.19
C GLU A 29 -6.28 -10.17 0.46
N LEU A 30 -5.40 -10.63 -0.43
CA LEU A 30 -4.59 -9.70 -1.20
C LEU A 30 -5.44 -8.85 -2.12
N THR A 31 -6.42 -9.47 -2.76
CA THR A 31 -7.31 -8.71 -3.64
C THR A 31 -8.08 -7.66 -2.86
N ARG A 32 -8.58 -8.04 -1.68
CA ARG A 32 -9.30 -7.09 -0.83
C ARG A 32 -8.38 -5.97 -0.39
N ALA A 33 -7.14 -6.32 -0.01
CA ALA A 33 -6.18 -5.32 0.43
C ALA A 33 -5.87 -4.35 -0.69
N GLN A 34 -5.73 -4.83 -1.91
CA GLN A 34 -5.46 -3.98 -3.05
C GLN A 34 -6.62 -3.02 -3.32
N GLU A 35 -7.85 -3.51 -3.16
CA GLU A 35 -9.01 -2.63 -3.31
C GLU A 35 -9.05 -1.57 -2.24
N GLU A 36 -8.74 -1.95 -1.00
CA GLU A 36 -8.71 -0.98 0.09
C GLU A 36 -7.62 0.05 -0.11
N ILE A 37 -6.46 -0.39 -0.61
CA ILE A 37 -5.35 0.52 -0.81
C ILE A 37 -5.70 1.62 -1.80
N LYS A 38 -6.44 1.28 -2.84
CA LYS A 38 -6.83 2.28 -3.84
C LYS A 38 -7.64 3.42 -3.22
N GLU A 39 -8.36 3.14 -2.14
CA GLU A 39 -9.17 4.15 -1.49
C GLU A 39 -8.48 4.80 -0.30
N MET A 40 -7.31 4.32 0.08
CA MET A 40 -6.57 4.93 1.17
C MET A 40 -6.09 6.31 0.78
N THR A 41 -6.03 7.20 1.76
CA THR A 41 -5.51 8.54 1.54
C THR A 41 -4.47 8.87 2.60
N PHE A 42 -3.57 9.76 2.22
CA PHE A 42 -2.55 10.23 3.15
C PHE A 42 -2.33 11.72 2.89
N GLU A 43 -2.39 12.49 3.96
CA GLU A 43 -2.20 13.93 3.87
C GLU A 43 -0.79 14.28 4.34
N ALA A 44 -0.13 15.14 3.58
CA ALA A 44 1.17 15.67 3.94
C ALA A 44 1.14 17.17 3.75
N SER A 45 2.04 17.86 4.43
CA SER A 45 2.09 19.31 4.34
C SER A 45 3.53 19.79 4.29
N ALA A 46 3.69 21.02 3.84
CA ALA A 46 4.97 21.68 3.80
C ALA A 46 4.78 23.14 4.16
N GLY A 47 5.89 23.81 4.50
CA GLY A 47 5.83 25.21 4.82
C GLY A 47 5.01 25.53 6.05
N GLY A 48 5.10 24.68 7.07
CA GLY A 48 4.34 24.92 8.29
C GLY A 48 2.85 24.73 8.12
N GLY A 49 2.45 23.94 7.14
CA GLY A 49 1.04 23.66 6.89
C GLY A 49 0.43 24.57 5.84
N MET A 50 1.23 25.41 5.21
CA MET A 50 0.70 26.32 4.20
C MET A 50 0.31 25.60 2.92
N VAL A 51 0.96 24.48 2.62
CA VAL A 51 0.62 23.66 1.47
C VAL A 51 0.31 22.28 1.97
N LYS A 52 -0.86 21.76 1.62
CA LYS A 52 -1.29 20.42 2.01
C LYS A 52 -1.65 19.63 0.77
N ALA A 53 -1.21 18.39 0.73
CA ALA A 53 -1.50 17.51 -0.37
C ALA A 53 -2.08 16.22 0.18
N VAL A 54 -3.13 15.70 -0.47
CA VAL A 54 -3.73 14.43 -0.10
C VAL A 54 -3.59 13.49 -1.29
N ALA A 55 -2.89 12.39 -1.06
CA ALA A 55 -2.67 11.38 -2.10
C ALA A 55 -3.55 10.18 -1.85
N LYS A 56 -3.95 9.51 -2.93
CA LYS A 56 -4.71 8.26 -2.85
C LYS A 56 -3.79 7.10 -3.20
N GLY A 57 -4.21 5.92 -2.74
CA GLY A 57 -3.42 4.71 -2.95
C GLY A 57 -3.32 4.27 -4.40
N ASP A 58 -4.11 4.87 -5.29
CA ASP A 58 -3.99 4.61 -6.72
C ASP A 58 -2.93 5.50 -7.38
N ASN A 59 -2.08 6.14 -6.56
CA ASN A 59 -1.00 7.01 -7.02
C ASN A 59 -1.48 8.28 -7.68
N THR A 60 -2.67 8.74 -7.29
CA THR A 60 -3.18 10.03 -7.75
C THR A 60 -3.23 11.00 -6.59
N LEU A 61 -3.29 12.27 -6.94
CA LEU A 61 -3.45 13.31 -5.94
C LEU A 61 -4.94 13.61 -5.82
N GLN A 62 -5.48 13.45 -4.61
CA GLN A 62 -6.89 13.70 -4.40
C GLN A 62 -7.17 15.19 -4.27
N SER A 63 -6.29 15.92 -3.58
CA SER A 63 -6.48 17.35 -3.40
C SER A 63 -5.16 18.02 -3.10
N LEU A 64 -5.14 19.31 -3.37
CA LEU A 64 -4.00 20.15 -3.06
C LEU A 64 -4.57 21.46 -2.54
N THR A 65 -4.15 21.86 -1.35
CA THR A 65 -4.64 23.08 -0.72
C THR A 65 -3.46 23.98 -0.46
N ILE A 66 -3.58 25.22 -0.92
CA ILE A 66 -2.52 26.22 -0.75
C ILE A 66 -3.10 27.39 0.02
N ASP A 67 -2.48 27.74 1.12
CA ASP A 67 -2.84 28.92 1.88
C ASP A 67 -2.47 30.14 1.06
N PRO A 68 -3.40 31.09 0.85
CA PRO A 68 -3.06 32.27 0.07
C PRO A 68 -1.85 33.02 0.58
N ALA A 69 -1.57 32.94 1.87
CA ALA A 69 -0.41 33.61 2.44
C ALA A 69 0.90 33.05 1.89
N ALA A 70 0.88 31.84 1.33
CA ALA A 70 2.07 31.23 0.75
C ALA A 70 2.32 31.71 -0.68
N VAL A 71 1.36 32.40 -1.28
CA VAL A 71 1.46 32.79 -2.68
C VAL A 71 2.08 34.18 -2.75
N ASP A 72 3.36 34.21 -3.07
CA ASP A 72 4.10 35.45 -3.22
C ASP A 72 4.57 35.54 -4.66
N PRO A 73 4.00 36.49 -5.42
CA PRO A 73 4.38 36.60 -6.84
C PRO A 73 5.86 36.88 -7.05
N GLU A 74 6.54 37.37 -6.02
CA GLU A 74 7.95 37.65 -6.14
C GLU A 74 8.83 36.51 -5.73
N ASP A 75 8.24 35.43 -5.21
CA ASP A 75 8.98 34.26 -4.80
C ASP A 75 8.20 33.00 -5.14
N VAL A 76 7.95 32.83 -6.42
CA VAL A 76 7.19 31.70 -6.92
C VAL A 76 7.96 30.38 -6.70
N GLU A 77 9.29 30.48 -6.71
CA GLU A 77 10.11 29.31 -6.54
C GLU A 77 9.89 28.67 -5.16
N MET A 78 9.71 29.50 -4.14
CA MET A 78 9.41 28.95 -2.81
C MET A 78 8.12 28.17 -2.82
N LEU A 79 7.09 28.68 -3.49
CA LEU A 79 5.82 27.97 -3.60
C LEU A 79 5.98 26.66 -4.35
N GLU A 80 6.74 26.67 -5.43
CA GLU A 80 7.00 25.47 -6.19
C GLU A 80 7.67 24.39 -5.32
N ASP A 81 8.64 24.82 -4.51
CA ASP A 81 9.34 23.89 -3.64
C ASP A 81 8.41 23.30 -2.60
N MET A 82 7.55 24.12 -2.00
CA MET A 82 6.61 23.65 -1.00
C MET A 82 5.61 22.67 -1.60
N VAL A 83 5.09 22.98 -2.79
CA VAL A 83 4.15 22.07 -3.45
C VAL A 83 4.82 20.76 -3.77
N THR A 84 6.03 20.81 -4.31
CA THR A 84 6.76 19.60 -4.64
C THR A 84 7.00 18.75 -3.40
N ALA A 85 7.41 19.38 -2.32
CA ALA A 85 7.68 18.65 -1.08
C ALA A 85 6.41 18.00 -0.54
N ALA A 86 5.31 18.75 -0.50
CA ALA A 86 4.05 18.22 0.03
C ALA A 86 3.53 17.07 -0.81
N VAL A 87 3.58 17.21 -2.14
CA VAL A 87 3.08 16.17 -3.03
C VAL A 87 3.91 14.90 -2.92
N ASN A 88 5.24 15.06 -2.94
CA ASN A 88 6.11 13.89 -2.85
C ASN A 88 5.95 13.18 -1.53
N GLU A 89 5.80 13.92 -0.45
CA GLU A 89 5.62 13.33 0.87
C GLU A 89 4.28 12.60 0.95
N ALA A 90 3.23 13.18 0.37
CA ALA A 90 1.92 12.54 0.39
C ALA A 90 1.95 11.23 -0.40
N LEU A 91 2.57 11.25 -1.56
CA LEU A 91 2.66 10.04 -2.38
C LEU A 91 3.48 8.96 -1.69
N ARG A 92 4.58 9.36 -1.05
CA ARG A 92 5.41 8.41 -0.33
C ARG A 92 4.65 7.82 0.85
N GLY A 93 3.92 8.67 1.58
CA GLY A 93 3.18 8.21 2.75
C GLY A 93 2.09 7.23 2.40
N VAL A 94 1.32 7.50 1.35
CA VAL A 94 0.25 6.59 0.97
C VAL A 94 0.83 5.28 0.44
N SER A 95 2.00 5.33 -0.20
CA SER A 95 2.66 4.12 -0.66
C SER A 95 3.10 3.25 0.51
N GLU A 96 3.62 3.87 1.56
CA GLU A 96 4.02 3.13 2.76
C GLU A 96 2.81 2.51 3.45
N MET A 97 1.70 3.25 3.51
CA MET A 97 0.48 2.70 4.07
C MET A 97 0.02 1.48 3.30
N GLY A 98 0.11 1.55 1.97
CA GLY A 98 -0.27 0.42 1.14
C GLY A 98 0.63 -0.79 1.38
N ASN A 99 1.92 -0.55 1.51
CA ASN A 99 2.85 -1.65 1.78
C ASN A 99 2.54 -2.31 3.12
N GLN A 100 2.21 -1.52 4.12
CA GLN A 100 1.83 -2.06 5.42
C GLN A 100 0.56 -2.88 5.33
N ARG A 101 -0.40 -2.44 4.54
CA ARG A 101 -1.65 -3.18 4.36
C ARG A 101 -1.41 -4.51 3.68
N ILE A 102 -0.53 -4.54 2.69
CA ILE A 102 -0.17 -5.78 2.01
C ILE A 102 0.53 -6.73 2.98
N GLY A 103 1.44 -6.20 3.79
CA GLY A 103 2.11 -7.03 4.79
C GLY A 103 1.14 -7.65 5.77
N SER A 104 0.12 -6.89 6.16
CA SER A 104 -0.92 -7.40 7.04
C SER A 104 -1.73 -8.50 6.37
N ALA A 105 -2.03 -8.34 5.08
CA ALA A 105 -2.80 -9.33 4.34
C ALA A 105 -2.05 -10.64 4.17
N THR A 106 -0.72 -10.59 4.16
CA THR A 106 0.08 -11.81 4.04
C THR A 106 0.35 -12.45 5.40
N GLY A 107 -0.32 -11.98 6.44
CA GLY A 107 -0.20 -12.58 7.75
C GLY A 107 1.13 -12.30 8.43
N GLY A 108 1.77 -11.21 8.07
CA GLY A 108 3.05 -10.87 8.65
C GLY A 108 4.19 -11.70 8.13
N MET A 109 3.96 -12.38 7.02
CA MET A 109 5.00 -13.19 6.44
C MET A 109 6.16 -12.32 6.02
N ASN A 110 7.34 -12.70 6.45
CA ASN A 110 8.53 -12.01 6.05
C ASN A 110 8.87 -12.40 4.63
N ILE A 111 8.94 -11.42 3.77
CA ILE A 111 9.33 -11.65 2.41
C ILE A 111 10.74 -11.08 2.26
N PRO A 112 11.73 -11.95 2.08
CA PRO A 112 13.12 -11.47 2.12
C PRO A 112 13.41 -10.34 1.15
N GLY A 113 12.75 -10.34 0.02
CA GLY A 113 12.99 -9.29 -0.94
C GLY A 113 12.51 -7.93 -0.50
N LEU A 114 11.69 -7.87 0.52
CA LEU A 114 11.14 -6.61 1.01
C LEU A 114 11.87 -6.07 2.22
N MET A 115 12.81 -6.83 2.72
CA MET A 115 13.51 -6.41 3.95
C MET A 115 14.68 -5.51 3.64
#